data_96fd222201a60b54e36693b6f5b9122f
#
_entry.id   96fd222201a60b54e36693b6f5b9122f
#
_cell.length_a   1.000
_cell.length_b   1.000
_cell.length_c   1.000
_cell.angle_alpha   90.00
_cell.angle_beta   90.00
_cell.angle_gamma   90.00
#
_symmetry.space_group_name_H-M   'P 1'
#
loop_
_entity.id
_entity.type
_entity.pdbx_description
1 polymer ?
#
loop_
_entity_poly.entity_id
_entity_poly.type
_entity_poly.pdbx_seq_one_letter_code
_entity_poly.pdbx_strand_id
1 'polypeptide(L)'
;MTASSVYGQREAGSLYADQFEIYHGNANPELARKIARYLGAKCGKAEVFQFANENIFVKILDNVREKDVFLVQPTSHPVNESIMELLIMIDAFKRASAGRITAVVPFYAYGRSDKKDQPRVPITARLIADMITVAGADRVLSMDLHQGQIQGFFNIPVDELTAVHLLSRYYIDKHIEDCVVVTDLGFAKRARTFAELLNMPLAIIEKRRVGNLDRAELMNVIGDVRGKRAIIVDDEIDTAGTLVEIVRALEREGVTEMYACATHGVLSDPAIERIRDSVLREVVITDSIPLPASKHIPKLTVLSVAPLIGEAIKRIHRGESVGALFSSEVSFTQEMLLWEEGADAGLGGVGGPDQVDGGPS
;
A
#
# COMPACT_ATOMS: atom_id res chain seq x y z
N MET A 1 61.59 11.67 6.11
CA MET A 1 60.93 10.37 6.35
C MET A 1 59.46 10.65 6.51
N THR A 2 58.72 10.47 5.47
CA THR A 2 57.28 10.75 5.37
C THR A 2 56.45 9.59 5.84
N ALA A 3 55.63 9.80 6.86
CA ALA A 3 54.70 8.80 7.34
C ALA A 3 53.59 8.62 6.30
N SER A 4 53.65 7.52 5.57
CA SER A 4 52.63 7.08 4.62
C SER A 4 51.41 6.56 5.38
N SER A 5 50.26 7.17 5.10
CA SER A 5 48.92 6.85 5.61
C SER A 5 48.53 5.43 5.23
N VAL A 6 48.33 4.59 6.23
CA VAL A 6 47.63 3.31 6.10
C VAL A 6 46.16 3.55 6.44
N TYR A 7 45.44 4.21 5.55
CA TYR A 7 44.00 4.09 5.48
C TYR A 7 43.66 3.34 4.18
N GLY A 8 43.55 2.01 4.35
CA GLY A 8 42.98 1.19 3.31
C GLY A 8 41.57 1.72 2.95
N GLN A 9 41.38 2.10 1.69
CA GLN A 9 40.08 2.30 1.11
C GLN A 9 39.33 0.95 1.24
N ARG A 10 38.44 0.85 2.21
CA ARG A 10 37.44 -0.20 2.21
C ARG A 10 36.57 0.07 0.99
N GLU A 11 36.63 -0.85 0.04
CA GLU A 11 35.64 -0.92 -1.04
C GLU A 11 34.27 -1.06 -0.39
N ALA A 12 33.50 0.01 -0.37
CA ALA A 12 32.17 0.11 0.25
C ALA A 12 31.09 -0.69 -0.50
N GLY A 13 31.48 -1.61 -1.39
CA GLY A 13 30.59 -2.30 -2.31
C GLY A 13 30.31 -3.78 -2.03
N SER A 14 30.97 -4.42 -1.06
CA SER A 14 30.99 -5.89 -1.04
C SER A 14 30.52 -6.59 0.24
N LEU A 15 30.24 -5.92 1.33
CA LEU A 15 29.88 -6.61 2.60
C LEU A 15 28.38 -6.88 2.80
N TYR A 16 27.50 -6.23 2.03
CA TYR A 16 26.04 -6.38 2.17
C TYR A 16 25.34 -6.91 0.92
N ALA A 17 26.06 -7.16 -0.18
CA ALA A 17 25.51 -7.41 -1.51
C ALA A 17 24.65 -8.69 -1.63
N ASP A 18 24.74 -9.65 -0.69
CA ASP A 18 24.04 -10.94 -0.78
C ASP A 18 23.18 -11.30 0.44
N GLN A 19 22.92 -10.39 1.39
CA GLN A 19 22.24 -10.72 2.64
C GLN A 19 21.19 -9.69 3.05
N PHE A 20 20.08 -9.65 2.34
CA PHE A 20 18.87 -9.01 2.88
C PHE A 20 17.87 -10.07 3.35
N GLU A 21 17.07 -9.70 4.33
CA GLU A 21 16.05 -10.58 4.92
C GLU A 21 14.69 -9.86 4.92
N ILE A 22 13.66 -10.57 4.53
CA ILE A 22 12.27 -10.07 4.56
C ILE A 22 11.57 -10.72 5.75
N TYR A 23 11.03 -9.88 6.62
CA TYR A 23 10.19 -10.31 7.74
C TYR A 23 8.80 -9.68 7.63
N HIS A 24 7.85 -10.23 8.33
CA HIS A 24 6.51 -9.67 8.44
C HIS A 24 5.96 -9.83 9.86
N GLY A 25 5.08 -8.91 10.22
CA GLY A 25 4.18 -9.09 11.34
C GLY A 25 2.87 -9.76 10.89
N ASN A 26 1.86 -9.68 11.73
CA ASN A 26 0.59 -10.36 11.52
C ASN A 26 -0.42 -9.60 10.65
N ALA A 27 -0.17 -8.30 10.35
CA ALA A 27 -1.14 -7.48 9.63
C ALA A 27 -1.32 -7.87 8.16
N ASN A 28 -0.25 -8.29 7.46
CA ASN A 28 -0.36 -8.77 6.06
C ASN A 28 0.76 -9.75 5.69
N PRO A 29 0.76 -10.96 6.23
CA PRO A 29 1.77 -11.98 5.92
C PRO A 29 1.76 -12.40 4.45
N GLU A 30 0.59 -12.36 3.79
CA GLU A 30 0.46 -12.79 2.41
C GLU A 30 1.18 -11.85 1.45
N LEU A 31 1.06 -10.53 1.64
CA LEU A 31 1.81 -9.56 0.85
C LEU A 31 3.33 -9.76 1.00
N ALA A 32 3.81 -9.99 2.22
CA ALA A 32 5.23 -10.26 2.46
C ALA A 32 5.72 -11.52 1.73
N ARG A 33 4.91 -12.60 1.73
CA ARG A 33 5.24 -13.82 0.98
C ARG A 33 5.25 -13.58 -0.54
N LYS A 34 4.33 -12.78 -1.07
CA LYS A 34 4.32 -12.37 -2.48
C LYS A 34 5.56 -11.56 -2.83
N ILE A 35 5.95 -10.59 -1.99
CA ILE A 35 7.18 -9.80 -2.15
C ILE A 35 8.41 -10.71 -2.15
N ALA A 36 8.52 -11.62 -1.18
CA ALA A 36 9.63 -12.58 -1.10
C ALA A 36 9.68 -13.48 -2.35
N ARG A 37 8.54 -13.97 -2.82
CA ARG A 37 8.45 -14.75 -4.08
C ARG A 37 8.93 -13.97 -5.29
N TYR A 38 8.51 -12.72 -5.43
CA TYR A 38 8.96 -11.82 -6.51
C TYR A 38 10.48 -11.66 -6.50
N LEU A 39 11.08 -11.57 -5.33
CA LEU A 39 12.54 -11.43 -5.15
C LEU A 39 13.30 -12.74 -5.22
N GLY A 40 12.63 -13.88 -5.43
CA GLY A 40 13.27 -15.20 -5.39
C GLY A 40 13.78 -15.59 -4.00
N ALA A 41 13.25 -14.97 -2.94
CA ALA A 41 13.64 -15.14 -1.55
C ALA A 41 12.54 -15.86 -0.73
N LYS A 42 12.83 -16.08 0.55
CA LYS A 42 11.86 -16.55 1.55
C LYS A 42 11.76 -15.53 2.67
N CYS A 43 10.62 -15.49 3.35
CA CYS A 43 10.51 -14.73 4.58
C CYS A 43 11.33 -15.39 5.70
N GLY A 44 12.03 -14.57 6.47
CA GLY A 44 12.69 -14.96 7.71
C GLY A 44 11.66 -15.41 8.76
N LYS A 45 12.13 -16.13 9.75
CA LYS A 45 11.30 -16.73 10.79
C LYS A 45 11.26 -15.86 12.03
N ALA A 46 10.07 -15.53 12.48
CA ALA A 46 9.79 -14.88 13.75
C ALA A 46 8.55 -15.48 14.40
N GLU A 47 8.54 -15.54 15.71
CA GLU A 47 7.34 -15.83 16.51
C GLU A 47 6.75 -14.49 16.94
N VAL A 48 5.52 -14.21 16.53
CA VAL A 48 4.79 -13.00 16.87
C VAL A 48 3.38 -13.40 17.29
N PHE A 49 3.05 -13.18 18.56
CA PHE A 49 1.74 -13.51 19.09
C PHE A 49 1.38 -12.62 20.30
N GLN A 50 0.13 -12.65 20.69
CA GLN A 50 -0.38 -11.89 21.82
C GLN A 50 -0.68 -12.84 22.99
N PHE A 51 -0.22 -12.46 24.19
CA PHE A 51 -0.58 -13.16 25.44
C PHE A 51 -2.03 -12.86 25.81
N ALA A 52 -2.58 -13.64 26.73
CA ALA A 52 -3.93 -13.44 27.26
C ALA A 52 -4.16 -12.07 27.92
N ASN A 53 -3.11 -11.38 28.34
CA ASN A 53 -3.14 -10.02 28.87
C ASN A 53 -2.92 -8.94 27.80
N GLU A 54 -3.06 -9.32 26.51
CA GLU A 54 -2.93 -8.46 25.34
C GLU A 54 -1.50 -7.93 25.05
N ASN A 55 -0.48 -8.37 25.79
CA ASN A 55 0.90 -8.02 25.50
C ASN A 55 1.39 -8.78 24.27
N ILE A 56 2.03 -8.06 23.34
CA ILE A 56 2.61 -8.65 22.14
C ILE A 56 3.98 -9.23 22.47
N PHE A 57 4.21 -10.47 22.08
CA PHE A 57 5.51 -11.15 22.16
C PHE A 57 6.12 -11.25 20.77
N VAL A 58 7.41 -10.92 20.68
CA VAL A 58 8.21 -11.06 19.46
C VAL A 58 9.50 -11.80 19.77
N LYS A 59 9.84 -12.79 18.94
CA LYS A 59 11.11 -13.49 18.96
C LYS A 59 11.60 -13.75 17.55
N ILE A 60 12.76 -13.21 17.22
CA ILE A 60 13.44 -13.49 15.94
C ILE A 60 14.15 -14.83 16.07
N LEU A 61 13.92 -15.74 15.11
CA LEU A 61 14.45 -17.10 15.15
C LEU A 61 15.72 -17.27 14.30
N ASP A 62 15.94 -16.38 13.35
CA ASP A 62 17.11 -16.40 12.47
C ASP A 62 18.20 -15.45 12.98
N ASN A 63 19.45 -15.67 12.55
CA ASN A 63 20.53 -14.74 12.82
C ASN A 63 20.45 -13.55 11.85
N VAL A 64 20.16 -12.36 12.39
CA VAL A 64 20.00 -11.11 11.63
C VAL A 64 21.14 -10.12 11.83
N ARG A 65 22.21 -10.54 12.55
CA ARG A 65 23.36 -9.66 12.82
C ARG A 65 23.97 -9.15 11.52
N GLU A 66 24.16 -7.82 11.46
CA GLU A 66 24.72 -7.08 10.32
C GLU A 66 23.92 -7.22 8.98
N LYS A 67 22.71 -7.85 9.00
CA LYS A 67 21.88 -7.99 7.82
C LYS A 67 21.03 -6.76 7.56
N ASP A 68 20.67 -6.59 6.29
CA ASP A 68 19.69 -5.60 5.83
C ASP A 68 18.28 -6.20 5.96
N VAL A 69 17.49 -5.69 6.91
CA VAL A 69 16.17 -6.23 7.27
C VAL A 69 15.07 -5.35 6.70
N PHE A 70 14.15 -5.97 5.97
CA PHE A 70 12.92 -5.35 5.48
C PHE A 70 11.73 -5.96 6.22
N LEU A 71 11.12 -5.16 7.11
CA LEU A 71 9.99 -5.58 7.91
C LEU A 71 8.69 -5.08 7.29
N VAL A 72 7.91 -5.99 6.70
CA VAL A 72 6.63 -5.70 6.04
C VAL A 72 5.50 -5.76 7.05
N GLN A 73 4.93 -4.58 7.37
CA GLN A 73 3.82 -4.46 8.30
C GLN A 73 2.99 -3.23 7.99
N PRO A 74 1.88 -3.34 7.23
CA PRO A 74 0.92 -2.26 7.13
C PRO A 74 0.30 -1.98 8.51
N THR A 75 0.04 -0.71 8.80
CA THR A 75 -0.60 -0.33 10.06
C THR A 75 -2.13 -0.34 9.91
N SER A 76 -2.66 -1.41 9.28
CA SER A 76 -4.08 -1.62 9.03
C SER A 76 -4.79 -2.26 10.24
N HIS A 77 -6.11 -2.49 10.11
CA HIS A 77 -6.92 -3.06 11.18
C HIS A 77 -6.39 -4.45 11.65
N PRO A 78 -6.29 -4.66 12.97
CA PRO A 78 -6.52 -3.76 14.10
C PRO A 78 -5.37 -2.75 14.27
N VAL A 79 -5.66 -1.46 14.01
CA VAL A 79 -4.66 -0.40 13.76
C VAL A 79 -3.64 -0.26 14.90
N ASN A 80 -4.12 -0.10 16.14
CA ASN A 80 -3.23 0.16 17.28
C ASN A 80 -2.36 -1.05 17.63
N GLU A 81 -2.89 -2.26 17.46
CA GLU A 81 -2.16 -3.52 17.64
C GLU A 81 -1.08 -3.66 16.56
N SER A 82 -1.43 -3.43 15.29
CA SER A 82 -0.48 -3.49 14.18
C SER A 82 0.67 -2.48 14.33
N ILE A 83 0.38 -1.28 14.86
CA ILE A 83 1.41 -0.28 15.17
C ILE A 83 2.32 -0.78 16.30
N MET A 84 1.77 -1.25 17.41
CA MET A 84 2.57 -1.74 18.53
C MET A 84 3.41 -2.95 18.12
N GLU A 85 2.85 -3.86 17.34
CA GLU A 85 3.58 -5.00 16.79
C GLU A 85 4.78 -4.55 15.94
N LEU A 86 4.56 -3.59 15.02
CA LEU A 86 5.63 -3.01 14.22
C LEU A 86 6.75 -2.45 15.08
N LEU A 87 6.43 -1.64 16.11
CA LEU A 87 7.42 -1.01 16.99
C LEU A 87 8.21 -2.04 17.78
N ILE A 88 7.57 -3.06 18.33
CA ILE A 88 8.21 -4.14 19.09
C ILE A 88 9.10 -4.98 18.19
N MET A 89 8.67 -5.26 16.95
CA MET A 89 9.50 -5.97 15.98
C MET A 89 10.75 -5.17 15.59
N ILE A 90 10.62 -3.87 15.34
CA ILE A 90 11.78 -3.00 15.05
C ILE A 90 12.78 -3.02 16.21
N ASP A 91 12.31 -2.88 17.47
CA ASP A 91 13.19 -2.96 18.65
C ASP A 91 13.87 -4.34 18.79
N ALA A 92 13.15 -5.42 18.48
CA ALA A 92 13.72 -6.77 18.50
C ALA A 92 14.85 -6.93 17.47
N PHE A 93 14.69 -6.45 16.23
CA PHE A 93 15.76 -6.46 15.22
C PHE A 93 16.94 -5.60 15.61
N LYS A 94 16.69 -4.41 16.16
CA LYS A 94 17.75 -3.52 16.68
C LYS A 94 18.57 -4.20 17.76
N ARG A 95 17.92 -4.86 18.73
CA ARG A 95 18.59 -5.59 19.81
C ARG A 95 19.27 -6.86 19.32
N ALA A 96 18.81 -7.46 18.23
CA ALA A 96 19.47 -8.57 17.56
C ALA A 96 20.66 -8.13 16.68
N SER A 97 21.01 -6.83 16.69
CA SER A 97 22.12 -6.23 15.93
C SER A 97 21.93 -6.34 14.41
N ALA A 98 20.71 -6.16 13.89
CA ALA A 98 20.51 -5.96 12.47
C ALA A 98 21.35 -4.78 11.97
N GLY A 99 21.90 -4.89 10.77
CA GLY A 99 22.78 -3.86 10.20
C GLY A 99 22.01 -2.63 9.73
N ARG A 100 20.81 -2.84 9.16
CA ARG A 100 19.86 -1.81 8.75
C ARG A 100 18.45 -2.37 8.87
N ILE A 101 17.51 -1.55 9.32
CA ILE A 101 16.09 -1.90 9.46
C ILE A 101 15.26 -0.94 8.61
N THR A 102 14.66 -1.46 7.54
CA THR A 102 13.67 -0.72 6.73
C THR A 102 12.27 -1.17 7.12
N ALA A 103 11.50 -0.24 7.70
CA ALA A 103 10.08 -0.47 7.96
C ALA A 103 9.30 -0.31 6.64
N VAL A 104 8.82 -1.41 6.09
CA VAL A 104 7.96 -1.43 4.90
C VAL A 104 6.52 -1.36 5.37
N VAL A 105 5.92 -0.17 5.26
CA VAL A 105 4.58 0.17 5.75
C VAL A 105 3.70 0.50 4.56
N PRO A 106 3.15 -0.50 3.83
CA PRO A 106 2.35 -0.28 2.63
C PRO A 106 1.14 0.61 2.84
N PHE A 107 0.53 0.55 4.03
CA PHE A 107 -0.52 1.46 4.48
C PHE A 107 -0.12 2.11 5.80
N TYR A 108 -0.14 3.45 5.82
CA TYR A 108 0.21 4.27 6.97
C TYR A 108 -1.04 4.81 7.65
N ALA A 109 -1.48 4.18 8.73
CA ALA A 109 -2.63 4.63 9.49
C ALA A 109 -2.39 6.01 10.12
N TYR A 110 -3.49 6.68 10.48
CA TYR A 110 -3.48 8.07 10.96
C TYR A 110 -2.97 9.10 9.96
N GLY A 111 -2.74 8.73 8.68
CA GLY A 111 -2.33 9.64 7.61
C GLY A 111 -3.26 10.85 7.45
N ARG A 112 -4.57 10.69 7.71
CA ARG A 112 -5.56 11.78 7.71
C ARG A 112 -5.39 12.79 8.85
N SER A 113 -4.64 12.44 9.90
CA SER A 113 -4.34 13.32 11.04
C SER A 113 -2.97 13.98 10.88
N ASP A 114 -2.74 14.58 9.70
CA ASP A 114 -1.49 15.21 9.27
C ASP A 114 -1.37 16.67 9.68
N LYS A 115 -2.47 17.29 10.09
CA LYS A 115 -2.58 18.70 10.46
C LYS A 115 -3.63 18.93 11.55
N LYS A 116 -3.61 20.11 12.14
CA LYS A 116 -4.69 20.56 13.04
C LYS A 116 -5.77 21.23 12.20
N ASP A 117 -6.89 20.53 12.03
CA ASP A 117 -8.11 21.03 11.37
C ASP A 117 -9.04 21.78 12.32
N GLN A 118 -8.82 21.64 13.63
CA GLN A 118 -9.54 22.32 14.69
C GLN A 118 -8.64 22.53 15.93
N PRO A 119 -9.06 23.41 16.88
CA PRO A 119 -8.29 23.65 18.10
C PRO A 119 -8.15 22.39 18.96
N ARG A 120 -6.97 22.22 19.58
CA ARG A 120 -6.68 21.20 20.61
C ARG A 120 -6.70 19.75 20.13
N VAL A 121 -6.55 19.51 18.83
CA VAL A 121 -6.35 18.17 18.26
C VAL A 121 -4.86 17.86 18.08
N PRO A 122 -4.47 16.58 18.10
CA PRO A 122 -3.09 16.16 17.84
C PRO A 122 -2.77 16.21 16.34
N ILE A 123 -1.48 16.01 16.02
CA ILE A 123 -1.00 15.62 14.70
C ILE A 123 -0.51 14.17 14.84
N THR A 124 -1.43 13.21 14.77
CA THR A 124 -1.14 11.80 15.09
C THR A 124 -0.21 11.17 14.06
N ALA A 125 -0.28 11.57 12.79
CA ALA A 125 0.65 11.12 11.76
C ALA A 125 2.12 11.43 12.16
N ARG A 126 2.40 12.61 12.74
CA ARG A 126 3.72 12.96 13.25
C ARG A 126 4.13 12.09 14.45
N LEU A 127 3.21 11.84 15.38
CA LEU A 127 3.48 11.02 16.56
C LEU A 127 3.91 9.59 16.16
N ILE A 128 3.20 8.98 15.22
CA ILE A 128 3.54 7.63 14.73
C ILE A 128 4.91 7.63 14.03
N ALA A 129 5.23 8.66 13.24
CA ALA A 129 6.53 8.79 12.59
C ALA A 129 7.68 8.85 13.62
N ASP A 130 7.50 9.64 14.69
CA ASP A 130 8.47 9.73 15.78
C ASP A 130 8.63 8.38 16.51
N MET A 131 7.52 7.65 16.76
CA MET A 131 7.56 6.34 17.41
C MET A 131 8.33 5.30 16.57
N ILE A 132 8.10 5.22 15.27
CA ILE A 132 8.83 4.33 14.35
C ILE A 132 10.32 4.66 14.36
N THR A 133 10.67 5.94 14.31
CA THR A 133 12.06 6.41 14.36
C THR A 133 12.73 6.03 15.68
N VAL A 134 12.08 6.29 16.82
CA VAL A 134 12.60 5.99 18.16
C VAL A 134 12.74 4.48 18.39
N ALA A 135 11.82 3.67 17.87
CA ALA A 135 11.92 2.21 17.93
C ALA A 135 13.20 1.68 17.27
N GLY A 136 13.73 2.40 16.26
CA GLY A 136 15.03 2.11 15.67
C GLY A 136 15.00 1.73 14.20
N ALA A 137 13.96 2.10 13.48
CA ALA A 137 13.98 2.03 12.00
C ALA A 137 15.02 3.01 11.44
N ASP A 138 15.77 2.56 10.43
CA ASP A 138 16.76 3.39 9.72
C ASP A 138 16.14 4.04 8.48
N ARG A 139 15.05 3.49 7.97
CA ARG A 139 14.32 3.94 6.77
C ARG A 139 12.86 3.49 6.84
N VAL A 140 11.99 4.23 6.16
CA VAL A 140 10.60 3.83 5.91
C VAL A 140 10.37 3.71 4.40
N LEU A 141 9.71 2.66 3.97
CA LEU A 141 9.17 2.48 2.63
C LEU A 141 7.64 2.42 2.77
N SER A 142 6.94 3.36 2.15
CA SER A 142 5.47 3.44 2.23
C SER A 142 4.86 3.63 0.84
N MET A 143 3.53 3.65 0.75
CA MET A 143 2.82 3.81 -0.51
C MET A 143 1.68 4.78 -0.36
N ASP A 144 1.53 5.68 -1.35
CA ASP A 144 0.42 6.63 -1.48
C ASP A 144 -0.03 7.22 -0.13
N LEU A 145 0.90 7.84 0.60
CA LEU A 145 0.59 8.54 1.84
C LEU A 145 -0.55 9.54 1.60
N HIS A 146 -1.50 9.63 2.52
CA HIS A 146 -2.66 10.53 2.38
C HIS A 146 -2.25 11.96 1.99
N GLN A 147 -1.12 12.42 2.53
CA GLN A 147 -0.47 13.66 2.13
C GLN A 147 1.04 13.45 2.00
N GLY A 148 1.63 13.81 0.86
CA GLY A 148 3.07 13.61 0.60
C GLY A 148 3.99 14.31 1.59
N GLN A 149 3.55 15.41 2.24
CA GLN A 149 4.31 16.09 3.28
C GLN A 149 4.51 15.26 4.56
N ILE A 150 3.78 14.15 4.76
CA ILE A 150 4.00 13.21 5.88
C ILE A 150 5.43 12.65 5.87
N GLN A 151 6.05 12.53 4.69
CA GLN A 151 7.47 12.17 4.56
C GLN A 151 8.37 13.11 5.41
N GLY A 152 8.03 14.39 5.49
CA GLY A 152 8.75 15.38 6.31
C GLY A 152 8.52 15.26 7.82
N PHE A 153 7.64 14.36 8.28
CA PHE A 153 7.46 14.09 9.70
C PHE A 153 8.52 13.13 10.25
N PHE A 154 9.15 12.36 9.41
CA PHE A 154 10.21 11.45 9.80
C PHE A 154 11.56 12.17 9.87
N ASN A 155 12.41 11.78 10.81
CA ASN A 155 13.81 12.20 10.90
C ASN A 155 14.76 11.18 10.26
N ILE A 156 14.22 10.17 9.60
CA ILE A 156 14.90 9.13 8.83
C ILE A 156 14.42 9.19 7.37
N PRO A 157 15.18 8.66 6.40
CA PRO A 157 14.76 8.59 5.01
C PRO A 157 13.41 7.90 4.83
N VAL A 158 12.57 8.45 3.95
CA VAL A 158 11.29 7.87 3.55
C VAL A 158 11.26 7.77 2.03
N ASP A 159 10.96 6.58 1.53
CA ASP A 159 10.63 6.35 0.12
C ASP A 159 9.11 6.14 0.01
N GLU A 160 8.43 7.01 -0.74
CA GLU A 160 7.00 6.88 -1.02
C GLU A 160 6.83 6.31 -2.43
N LEU A 161 6.21 5.14 -2.54
CA LEU A 161 5.78 4.55 -3.80
C LEU A 161 4.38 5.05 -4.16
N THR A 162 3.97 4.84 -5.41
CA THR A 162 2.59 5.10 -5.85
C THR A 162 2.07 3.95 -6.70
N ALA A 163 0.80 3.56 -6.45
CA ALA A 163 0.10 2.56 -7.25
C ALA A 163 -0.60 3.16 -8.48
N VAL A 164 -0.46 4.46 -8.73
CA VAL A 164 -1.12 5.17 -9.85
C VAL A 164 -0.86 4.46 -11.18
N HIS A 165 0.38 4.02 -11.44
CA HIS A 165 0.74 3.33 -12.70
C HIS A 165 0.11 1.94 -12.79
N LEU A 166 0.08 1.18 -11.70
CA LEU A 166 -0.58 -0.13 -11.63
C LEU A 166 -2.08 0.01 -11.89
N LEU A 167 -2.74 0.92 -11.19
CA LEU A 167 -4.17 1.17 -11.31
C LEU A 167 -4.55 1.71 -12.69
N SER A 168 -3.77 2.65 -13.26
CA SER A 168 -4.05 3.19 -14.61
C SER A 168 -3.86 2.11 -15.68
N ARG A 169 -2.83 1.27 -15.55
CA ARG A 169 -2.57 0.18 -16.50
C ARG A 169 -3.74 -0.81 -16.55
N TYR A 170 -4.31 -1.16 -15.41
CA TYR A 170 -5.49 -2.02 -15.33
C TYR A 170 -6.65 -1.51 -16.19
N TYR A 171 -6.93 -0.19 -16.16
CA TYR A 171 -7.98 0.39 -16.97
C TYR A 171 -7.61 0.53 -18.45
N ILE A 172 -6.33 0.74 -18.77
CA ILE A 172 -5.85 0.71 -20.17
C ILE A 172 -6.11 -0.68 -20.78
N ASP A 173 -5.76 -1.74 -20.06
CA ASP A 173 -5.92 -3.11 -20.54
C ASP A 173 -7.40 -3.54 -20.64
N LYS A 174 -8.28 -2.91 -19.86
CA LYS A 174 -9.74 -3.07 -19.99
C LYS A 174 -10.35 -2.35 -21.21
N HIS A 175 -9.59 -1.53 -21.92
CA HIS A 175 -10.06 -0.76 -23.08
C HIS A 175 -11.35 0.05 -22.79
N ILE A 176 -11.38 0.74 -21.65
CA ILE A 176 -12.52 1.60 -21.30
C ILE A 176 -12.36 2.92 -22.06
N GLU A 177 -13.21 3.14 -23.09
CA GLU A 177 -13.23 4.35 -23.90
C GLU A 177 -14.27 5.36 -23.41
N ASP A 178 -14.24 6.60 -23.91
CA ASP A 178 -15.18 7.68 -23.59
C ASP A 178 -15.38 7.89 -22.09
N CYS A 179 -14.28 7.89 -21.35
CA CYS A 179 -14.28 7.98 -19.90
C CYS A 179 -13.72 9.31 -19.41
N VAL A 180 -14.15 9.74 -18.23
CA VAL A 180 -13.61 10.88 -17.50
C VAL A 180 -13.10 10.41 -16.15
N VAL A 181 -11.91 10.85 -15.78
CA VAL A 181 -11.39 10.64 -14.42
C VAL A 181 -12.05 11.63 -13.47
N VAL A 182 -12.56 11.15 -12.35
CA VAL A 182 -13.28 11.96 -11.36
C VAL A 182 -12.61 11.82 -10.01
N THR A 183 -12.44 12.93 -9.31
CA THR A 183 -11.85 12.94 -7.99
C THR A 183 -12.39 14.09 -7.15
N ASP A 184 -12.13 14.09 -5.85
CA ASP A 184 -12.36 15.26 -5.01
C ASP A 184 -11.20 16.28 -5.13
N LEU A 185 -11.39 17.46 -4.54
CA LEU A 185 -10.42 18.54 -4.62
C LEU A 185 -9.10 18.17 -3.90
N GLY A 186 -9.15 17.35 -2.84
CA GLY A 186 -7.99 16.95 -2.05
C GLY A 186 -7.01 16.06 -2.83
N PHE A 187 -7.53 15.22 -3.70
CA PHE A 187 -6.73 14.28 -4.49
C PHE A 187 -6.44 14.77 -5.93
N ALA A 188 -6.92 15.94 -6.33
CA ALA A 188 -6.90 16.43 -7.72
C ALA A 188 -5.52 16.43 -8.39
N LYS A 189 -4.42 16.68 -7.64
CA LYS A 189 -3.06 16.66 -8.19
C LYS A 189 -2.64 15.25 -8.64
N ARG A 190 -2.91 14.22 -7.83
CA ARG A 190 -2.60 12.82 -8.14
C ARG A 190 -3.51 12.28 -9.24
N ALA A 191 -4.79 12.61 -9.16
CA ALA A 191 -5.77 12.23 -10.19
C ALA A 191 -5.45 12.81 -11.57
N ARG A 192 -4.77 13.96 -11.64
CA ARG A 192 -4.29 14.52 -12.91
C ARG A 192 -3.27 13.58 -13.57
N THR A 193 -2.28 13.09 -12.84
CA THR A 193 -1.32 12.11 -13.36
C THR A 193 -2.03 10.85 -13.86
N PHE A 194 -3.01 10.36 -13.11
CA PHE A 194 -3.83 9.22 -13.52
C PHE A 194 -4.58 9.50 -14.84
N ALA A 195 -5.20 10.67 -14.96
CA ALA A 195 -5.91 11.10 -16.17
C ALA A 195 -4.97 11.24 -17.38
N GLU A 196 -3.77 11.79 -17.19
CA GLU A 196 -2.73 11.91 -18.21
C GLU A 196 -2.26 10.54 -18.71
N LEU A 197 -2.03 9.57 -17.82
CA LEU A 197 -1.65 8.20 -18.19
C LEU A 197 -2.73 7.50 -19.01
N LEU A 198 -4.00 7.77 -18.71
CA LEU A 198 -5.14 7.23 -19.45
C LEU A 198 -5.48 8.03 -20.71
N ASN A 199 -4.87 9.19 -20.92
CA ASN A 199 -5.23 10.18 -21.94
C ASN A 199 -6.73 10.54 -21.87
N MET A 200 -7.24 10.75 -20.66
CA MET A 200 -8.65 11.05 -20.36
C MET A 200 -8.81 12.43 -19.73
N PRO A 201 -9.96 13.10 -19.91
CA PRO A 201 -10.27 14.35 -19.22
C PRO A 201 -10.43 14.12 -17.72
N LEU A 202 -10.19 15.17 -16.93
CA LEU A 202 -10.35 15.21 -15.48
C LEU A 202 -11.59 16.05 -15.11
N ALA A 203 -12.42 15.55 -14.21
CA ALA A 203 -13.47 16.30 -13.54
C ALA A 203 -13.24 16.28 -12.01
N ILE A 204 -13.66 17.34 -11.34
CA ILE A 204 -13.43 17.52 -9.90
C ILE A 204 -14.79 17.65 -9.20
N ILE A 205 -14.93 16.95 -8.08
CA ILE A 205 -16.09 17.07 -7.19
C ILE A 205 -15.74 18.05 -6.07
N GLU A 206 -16.50 19.13 -6.01
CA GLU A 206 -16.42 20.11 -4.94
C GLU A 206 -17.57 19.89 -3.94
N LYS A 207 -17.24 19.65 -2.68
CA LYS A 207 -18.21 19.59 -1.58
C LYS A 207 -18.51 21.01 -1.09
N ARG A 208 -19.73 21.48 -1.27
CA ARG A 208 -20.19 22.75 -0.73
C ARG A 208 -21.12 22.53 0.47
N ARG A 209 -20.75 23.05 1.62
CA ARG A 209 -21.67 23.17 2.77
C ARG A 209 -22.60 24.36 2.51
N VAL A 210 -23.89 24.12 2.39
CA VAL A 210 -24.89 25.18 2.20
C VAL A 210 -25.53 25.50 3.55
N GLY A 211 -25.07 26.60 4.18
CA GLY A 211 -25.67 27.16 5.40
C GLY A 211 -25.35 26.39 6.69
N ASN A 212 -25.93 26.87 7.80
CA ASN A 212 -25.80 26.28 9.14
C ASN A 212 -26.75 25.09 9.43
N LEU A 213 -27.36 24.54 8.39
CA LEU A 213 -28.27 23.39 8.54
C LEU A 213 -27.49 22.12 8.25
N ASP A 214 -27.37 21.26 9.22
CA ASP A 214 -26.55 20.03 9.32
C ASP A 214 -26.78 18.95 8.26
N ARG A 215 -27.46 19.17 7.13
CA ARG A 215 -27.95 18.07 6.27
C ARG A 215 -27.93 18.24 4.75
N ALA A 216 -27.42 19.29 4.16
CA ALA A 216 -27.35 19.40 2.70
C ALA A 216 -25.92 19.71 2.22
N GLU A 217 -25.11 18.69 2.01
CA GLU A 217 -23.89 18.82 1.20
C GLU A 217 -24.30 18.77 -0.26
N LEU A 218 -24.22 19.91 -0.96
CA LEU A 218 -24.34 19.96 -2.41
C LEU A 218 -22.97 19.60 -3.00
N MET A 219 -22.93 18.53 -3.77
CA MET A 219 -21.77 18.21 -4.59
C MET A 219 -21.90 18.90 -5.94
N ASN A 220 -20.94 19.74 -6.28
CA ASN A 220 -20.81 20.40 -7.56
C ASN A 220 -19.78 19.64 -8.40
N VAL A 221 -20.14 19.31 -9.64
CA VAL A 221 -19.24 18.64 -10.59
C VAL A 221 -18.63 19.71 -11.50
N ILE A 222 -17.30 19.84 -11.46
CA ILE A 222 -16.54 20.75 -12.32
C ILE A 222 -15.88 19.94 -13.41
N GLY A 223 -16.37 20.06 -14.63
CA GLY A 223 -15.93 19.31 -15.81
C GLY A 223 -17.11 18.74 -16.59
N ASP A 224 -16.87 18.30 -17.80
CA ASP A 224 -17.88 17.70 -18.67
C ASP A 224 -17.94 16.18 -18.48
N VAL A 225 -19.00 15.71 -17.81
CA VAL A 225 -19.20 14.29 -17.46
C VAL A 225 -20.45 13.68 -18.12
N ARG A 226 -21.32 14.52 -18.69
CA ARG A 226 -22.61 14.09 -19.21
C ARG A 226 -22.48 13.11 -20.38
N GLY A 227 -23.15 11.98 -20.31
CA GLY A 227 -23.16 10.94 -21.34
C GLY A 227 -21.85 10.12 -21.39
N LYS A 228 -20.86 10.40 -20.53
CA LYS A 228 -19.59 9.68 -20.46
C LYS A 228 -19.62 8.58 -19.40
N ARG A 229 -18.63 7.70 -19.45
CA ARG A 229 -18.27 6.81 -18.36
C ARG A 229 -17.36 7.56 -17.38
N ALA A 230 -17.29 7.16 -16.12
CA ALA A 230 -16.44 7.78 -15.11
C ALA A 230 -15.60 6.75 -14.35
N ILE A 231 -14.34 7.10 -14.08
CA ILE A 231 -13.47 6.41 -13.14
C ILE A 231 -13.22 7.34 -11.96
N ILE A 232 -13.75 6.99 -10.79
CA ILE A 232 -13.57 7.74 -9.55
C ILE A 232 -12.27 7.30 -8.92
N VAL A 233 -11.36 8.23 -8.61
CA VAL A 233 -10.01 7.93 -8.11
C VAL A 233 -9.77 8.62 -6.79
N ASP A 234 -9.24 7.86 -5.80
CA ASP A 234 -8.88 8.36 -4.47
C ASP A 234 -7.62 7.63 -3.95
N ASP A 235 -7.02 8.08 -2.84
CA ASP A 235 -5.94 7.35 -2.16
C ASP A 235 -6.49 6.16 -1.37
N GLU A 236 -7.62 6.34 -0.68
CA GLU A 236 -8.22 5.29 0.13
C GLU A 236 -9.75 5.28 0.09
N ILE A 237 -10.32 4.10 0.18
CA ILE A 237 -11.76 3.89 0.40
C ILE A 237 -11.94 3.32 1.81
N ASP A 238 -12.44 4.16 2.73
CA ASP A 238 -12.70 3.75 4.10
C ASP A 238 -14.16 3.26 4.24
N THR A 239 -15.09 4.05 4.72
CA THR A 239 -16.51 3.65 4.88
C THR A 239 -17.31 3.69 3.58
N ALA A 240 -16.70 4.07 2.46
CA ALA A 240 -17.33 4.32 1.15
C ALA A 240 -18.47 5.37 1.16
N GLY A 241 -18.58 6.19 2.22
CA GLY A 241 -19.60 7.24 2.29
C GLY A 241 -19.43 8.28 1.20
N THR A 242 -18.23 8.90 1.14
CA THR A 242 -17.86 9.86 0.09
C THR A 242 -18.02 9.28 -1.31
N LEU A 243 -17.55 8.04 -1.52
CA LEU A 243 -17.65 7.37 -2.81
C LEU A 243 -19.10 7.28 -3.30
N VAL A 244 -20.03 6.85 -2.46
CA VAL A 244 -21.46 6.73 -2.82
C VAL A 244 -22.10 8.09 -3.06
N GLU A 245 -21.70 9.13 -2.33
CA GLU A 245 -22.17 10.50 -2.57
C GLU A 245 -21.69 11.03 -3.93
N ILE A 246 -20.42 10.77 -4.30
CA ILE A 246 -19.87 11.08 -5.63
C ILE A 246 -20.66 10.34 -6.71
N VAL A 247 -20.90 9.05 -6.55
CA VAL A 247 -21.68 8.24 -7.48
C VAL A 247 -23.06 8.84 -7.71
N ARG A 248 -23.79 9.21 -6.65
CA ARG A 248 -25.12 9.85 -6.75
C ARG A 248 -25.07 11.22 -7.44
N ALA A 249 -23.99 11.98 -7.24
CA ALA A 249 -23.82 13.26 -7.94
C ALA A 249 -23.61 13.05 -9.43
N LEU A 250 -22.77 12.08 -9.82
CA LEU A 250 -22.49 11.74 -11.21
C LEU A 250 -23.72 11.15 -11.93
N GLU A 251 -24.55 10.36 -11.24
CA GLU A 251 -25.83 9.88 -11.77
C GLU A 251 -26.75 11.06 -12.15
N ARG A 252 -26.86 12.08 -11.28
CA ARG A 252 -27.65 13.28 -11.54
C ARG A 252 -27.15 14.09 -12.73
N GLU A 253 -25.83 14.09 -12.95
CA GLU A 253 -25.19 14.73 -14.10
C GLU A 253 -25.26 13.90 -15.40
N GLY A 254 -25.82 12.68 -15.35
CA GLY A 254 -26.05 11.84 -16.52
C GLY A 254 -24.84 11.05 -16.97
N VAL A 255 -23.95 10.68 -16.04
CA VAL A 255 -22.88 9.70 -16.27
C VAL A 255 -23.52 8.33 -16.52
N THR A 256 -23.03 7.60 -17.53
CA THR A 256 -23.67 6.37 -18.01
C THR A 256 -23.19 5.11 -17.30
N GLU A 257 -21.92 5.06 -16.89
CA GLU A 257 -21.30 3.93 -16.23
C GLU A 257 -20.17 4.40 -15.31
N MET A 258 -20.01 3.78 -14.16
CA MET A 258 -19.07 4.23 -13.13
C MET A 258 -18.21 3.11 -12.60
N TYR A 259 -16.95 3.42 -12.50
CA TYR A 259 -15.90 2.63 -11.87
C TYR A 259 -15.26 3.44 -10.75
N ALA A 260 -14.60 2.78 -9.80
CA ALA A 260 -13.81 3.45 -8.80
C ALA A 260 -12.49 2.71 -8.57
N CYS A 261 -11.44 3.45 -8.19
CA CYS A 261 -10.22 2.81 -7.70
C CYS A 261 -9.57 3.63 -6.59
N ALA A 262 -8.86 2.91 -5.74
CA ALA A 262 -8.00 3.49 -4.70
C ALA A 262 -6.83 2.56 -4.42
N THR A 263 -5.72 3.13 -3.96
CA THR A 263 -4.58 2.32 -3.50
C THR A 263 -4.97 1.52 -2.27
N HIS A 264 -5.63 2.14 -1.29
CA HIS A 264 -5.93 1.53 -0.01
C HIS A 264 -7.42 1.21 0.16
N GLY A 265 -7.74 -0.09 0.17
CA GLY A 265 -9.08 -0.57 0.53
C GLY A 265 -9.19 -0.79 2.04
N VAL A 266 -9.39 0.29 2.83
CA VAL A 266 -9.61 0.18 4.28
C VAL A 266 -10.91 -0.55 4.55
N LEU A 267 -11.96 -0.22 3.81
CA LEU A 267 -13.26 -0.88 3.75
C LEU A 267 -13.89 -1.12 5.13
N SER A 268 -13.81 -0.12 6.02
CA SER A 268 -14.51 -0.13 7.31
C SER A 268 -16.02 -0.23 7.09
N ASP A 269 -16.72 -0.90 8.00
CA ASP A 269 -18.17 -1.03 7.91
C ASP A 269 -18.85 0.35 7.90
N PRO A 270 -19.86 0.55 7.05
CA PRO A 270 -20.55 -0.40 6.17
C PRO A 270 -20.12 -0.32 4.68
N ALA A 271 -18.81 -0.19 4.38
CA ALA A 271 -18.31 0.04 3.00
C ALA A 271 -18.79 -1.02 2.00
N ILE A 272 -18.72 -2.30 2.38
CA ILE A 272 -19.06 -3.43 1.50
C ILE A 272 -20.54 -3.38 1.08
N GLU A 273 -21.44 -3.08 2.01
CA GLU A 273 -22.87 -2.92 1.71
C GLU A 273 -23.10 -1.75 0.77
N ARG A 274 -22.48 -0.61 1.07
CA ARG A 274 -22.57 0.60 0.23
C ARG A 274 -22.08 0.39 -1.20
N ILE A 275 -20.95 -0.30 -1.36
CA ILE A 275 -20.42 -0.64 -2.69
C ILE A 275 -21.34 -1.64 -3.41
N ARG A 276 -21.81 -2.68 -2.71
CA ARG A 276 -22.71 -3.68 -3.28
C ARG A 276 -23.99 -3.06 -3.82
N ASP A 277 -24.60 -2.15 -3.05
CA ASP A 277 -25.88 -1.53 -3.35
C ASP A 277 -25.76 -0.32 -4.30
N SER A 278 -24.54 0.15 -4.59
CA SER A 278 -24.29 1.24 -5.53
C SER A 278 -24.43 0.79 -6.99
N VAL A 279 -24.54 1.75 -7.91
CA VAL A 279 -24.51 1.49 -9.36
C VAL A 279 -23.10 1.30 -9.93
N LEU A 280 -22.06 1.31 -9.09
CA LEU A 280 -20.69 1.03 -9.53
C LEU A 280 -20.60 -0.33 -10.21
N ARG A 281 -19.94 -0.36 -11.35
CA ARG A 281 -19.61 -1.60 -12.05
C ARG A 281 -18.53 -2.38 -11.35
N GLU A 282 -17.51 -1.66 -10.89
CA GLU A 282 -16.33 -2.24 -10.29
C GLU A 282 -15.63 -1.23 -9.39
N VAL A 283 -15.01 -1.74 -8.34
CA VAL A 283 -14.08 -1.01 -7.48
C VAL A 283 -12.76 -1.76 -7.45
N VAL A 284 -11.68 -1.09 -7.84
CA VAL A 284 -10.34 -1.66 -7.89
C VAL A 284 -9.52 -1.11 -6.74
N ILE A 285 -8.95 -2.00 -5.94
CA ILE A 285 -8.06 -1.65 -4.81
C ILE A 285 -6.78 -2.46 -4.91
N THR A 286 -5.82 -2.20 -4.03
CA THR A 286 -4.61 -3.01 -3.94
C THR A 286 -4.58 -3.85 -2.67
N ASP A 287 -3.66 -4.84 -2.64
CA ASP A 287 -3.38 -5.65 -1.46
C ASP A 287 -2.41 -4.98 -0.46
N SER A 288 -2.23 -3.65 -0.55
CA SER A 288 -1.54 -2.85 0.48
C SER A 288 -2.16 -3.02 1.88
N ILE A 289 -3.47 -3.29 1.91
CA ILE A 289 -4.24 -3.75 3.07
C ILE A 289 -4.85 -5.11 2.73
N PRO A 290 -4.75 -6.13 3.60
CA PRO A 290 -5.35 -7.42 3.31
C PRO A 290 -6.88 -7.32 3.24
N LEU A 291 -7.49 -7.97 2.25
CA LEU A 291 -8.93 -8.07 2.14
C LEU A 291 -9.41 -9.37 2.80
N PRO A 292 -10.12 -9.31 3.95
CA PRO A 292 -10.68 -10.52 4.58
C PRO A 292 -11.68 -11.22 3.67
N ALA A 293 -11.76 -12.55 3.73
CA ALA A 293 -12.69 -13.35 2.92
C ALA A 293 -14.16 -12.90 3.04
N SER A 294 -14.55 -12.41 4.23
CA SER A 294 -15.91 -11.88 4.50
C SER A 294 -16.25 -10.62 3.72
N LYS A 295 -15.23 -9.90 3.20
CA LYS A 295 -15.39 -8.63 2.45
C LYS A 295 -15.28 -8.82 0.93
N HIS A 296 -15.09 -10.05 0.46
CA HIS A 296 -15.06 -10.33 -0.97
C HIS A 296 -16.47 -10.23 -1.58
N ILE A 297 -16.61 -9.39 -2.58
CA ILE A 297 -17.83 -9.24 -3.40
C ILE A 297 -17.45 -9.19 -4.88
N PRO A 298 -18.34 -9.56 -5.81
CA PRO A 298 -18.03 -9.58 -7.25
C PRO A 298 -17.63 -8.23 -7.85
N LYS A 299 -17.97 -7.13 -7.19
CA LYS A 299 -17.60 -5.77 -7.63
C LYS A 299 -16.20 -5.33 -7.20
N LEU A 300 -15.51 -6.09 -6.34
CA LEU A 300 -14.17 -5.75 -5.87
C LEU A 300 -13.11 -6.54 -6.63
N THR A 301 -12.16 -5.82 -7.20
CA THR A 301 -10.93 -6.35 -7.79
C THR A 301 -9.75 -5.91 -6.95
N VAL A 302 -8.83 -6.83 -6.62
CA VAL A 302 -7.64 -6.54 -5.82
C VAL A 302 -6.41 -6.78 -6.67
N LEU A 303 -5.58 -5.74 -6.86
CA LEU A 303 -4.29 -5.82 -7.55
C LEU A 303 -3.16 -5.95 -6.53
N SER A 304 -2.11 -6.71 -6.88
CA SER A 304 -0.99 -6.87 -5.96
C SER A 304 0.07 -5.78 -6.16
N VAL A 305 0.50 -5.18 -5.06
CA VAL A 305 1.62 -4.24 -5.03
C VAL A 305 2.96 -4.93 -4.71
N ALA A 306 2.95 -6.26 -4.60
CA ALA A 306 4.15 -7.01 -4.26
C ALA A 306 5.32 -6.81 -5.24
N PRO A 307 5.13 -6.79 -6.58
CA PRO A 307 6.22 -6.51 -7.51
C PRO A 307 6.81 -5.10 -7.33
N LEU A 308 5.95 -4.10 -7.13
CA LEU A 308 6.39 -2.71 -6.94
C LEU A 308 7.22 -2.54 -5.66
N ILE A 309 6.73 -3.10 -4.54
CA ILE A 309 7.46 -3.08 -3.27
C ILE A 309 8.74 -3.91 -3.37
N GLY A 310 8.69 -5.08 -4.03
CA GLY A 310 9.84 -5.94 -4.23
C GLY A 310 10.96 -5.25 -5.01
N GLU A 311 10.64 -4.58 -6.10
CA GLU A 311 11.65 -3.83 -6.86
C GLU A 311 12.22 -2.64 -6.07
N ALA A 312 11.39 -1.95 -5.27
CA ALA A 312 11.87 -0.91 -4.37
C ALA A 312 12.83 -1.46 -3.30
N ILE A 313 12.50 -2.60 -2.68
CA ILE A 313 13.38 -3.30 -1.73
C ILE A 313 14.73 -3.63 -2.37
N LYS A 314 14.72 -4.22 -3.57
CA LYS A 314 15.94 -4.57 -4.32
C LYS A 314 16.80 -3.34 -4.59
N ARG A 315 16.21 -2.22 -5.00
CA ARG A 315 16.92 -0.96 -5.24
C ARG A 315 17.49 -0.34 -3.97
N ILE A 316 16.70 -0.30 -2.90
CA ILE A 316 17.14 0.19 -1.58
C ILE A 316 18.34 -0.64 -1.09
N HIS A 317 18.25 -1.97 -1.21
CA HIS A 317 19.33 -2.88 -0.81
C HIS A 317 20.62 -2.61 -1.59
N ARG A 318 20.51 -2.39 -2.91
CA ARG A 318 21.65 -2.12 -3.80
C ARG A 318 22.16 -0.67 -3.78
N GLY A 319 21.50 0.22 -3.04
CA GLY A 319 21.82 1.64 -3.06
C GLY A 319 21.46 2.34 -4.38
N GLU A 320 20.50 1.79 -5.14
CA GLU A 320 20.00 2.34 -6.39
C GLU A 320 18.84 3.32 -6.15
N SER A 321 18.56 4.19 -7.12
CA SER A 321 17.47 5.16 -7.02
C SER A 321 16.09 4.49 -7.11
N VAL A 322 15.27 4.67 -6.08
CA VAL A 322 13.85 4.25 -6.08
C VAL A 322 13.04 5.14 -7.02
N GLY A 323 13.39 6.44 -7.14
CA GLY A 323 12.70 7.37 -8.05
C GLY A 323 12.77 6.96 -9.53
N ALA A 324 13.79 6.17 -9.92
CA ALA A 324 13.88 5.65 -11.28
C ALA A 324 12.76 4.65 -11.63
N LEU A 325 12.06 4.09 -10.65
CA LEU A 325 10.87 3.25 -10.87
C LEU A 325 9.75 4.01 -11.57
N PHE A 326 9.67 5.31 -11.38
CA PHE A 326 8.63 6.17 -11.92
C PHE A 326 9.00 6.81 -13.27
N SER A 327 10.26 6.67 -13.71
CA SER A 327 10.75 7.22 -14.98
C SER A 327 10.90 6.21 -16.13
N SER A 328 10.93 4.89 -15.82
CA SER A 328 11.06 3.78 -16.81
C SER A 328 9.77 2.96 -16.95
N GLU A 329 8.65 3.57 -16.89
CA GLU A 329 7.33 3.12 -16.44
C GLU A 329 6.67 2.03 -17.30
N VAL A 330 6.83 2.03 -18.60
CA VAL A 330 6.02 1.16 -19.48
C VAL A 330 6.43 -0.31 -19.38
N SER A 331 7.73 -0.59 -19.32
CA SER A 331 8.22 -1.97 -19.26
C SER A 331 7.97 -2.62 -17.90
N PHE A 332 8.20 -1.87 -16.81
CA PHE A 332 8.05 -2.38 -15.45
C PHE A 332 6.59 -2.69 -15.10
N THR A 333 5.66 -1.81 -15.48
CA THR A 333 4.22 -2.03 -15.24
C THR A 333 3.71 -3.27 -16.00
N GLN A 334 4.22 -3.50 -17.20
CA GLN A 334 3.87 -4.68 -17.99
C GLN A 334 4.41 -5.98 -17.35
N GLU A 335 5.63 -5.96 -16.82
CA GLU A 335 6.20 -7.07 -16.06
C GLU A 335 5.39 -7.39 -14.78
N MET A 336 4.86 -6.37 -14.10
CA MET A 336 4.04 -6.52 -12.91
C MET A 336 2.75 -7.30 -13.19
N LEU A 337 2.03 -6.96 -14.27
CA LEU A 337 0.77 -7.64 -14.63
C LEU A 337 1.01 -9.08 -15.08
N LEU A 338 2.04 -9.30 -15.90
CA LEU A 338 2.43 -10.65 -16.32
C LEU A 338 2.84 -11.55 -15.14
N TRP A 339 3.39 -10.95 -14.07
CA TRP A 339 3.72 -11.70 -12.87
C TRP A 339 2.46 -12.16 -12.11
N GLU A 340 1.40 -11.35 -12.05
CA GLU A 340 0.11 -11.73 -11.44
C GLU A 340 -0.56 -12.88 -12.19
N GLU A 341 -0.62 -12.80 -13.53
CA GLU A 341 -1.19 -13.88 -14.36
C GLU A 341 -0.43 -15.21 -14.19
N GLY A 342 0.89 -15.16 -14.08
CA GLY A 342 1.73 -16.35 -13.84
C GLY A 342 1.59 -16.93 -12.44
N ALA A 343 1.33 -16.07 -11.42
CA ALA A 343 1.17 -16.51 -10.04
C ALA A 343 -0.15 -17.25 -9.80
N ASP A 344 -1.24 -16.81 -10.43
CA ASP A 344 -2.55 -17.46 -10.37
C ASP A 344 -2.57 -18.80 -11.14
N ALA A 345 -1.84 -18.91 -12.24
CA ALA A 345 -1.72 -20.15 -13.02
C ALA A 345 -0.95 -21.26 -12.27
N GLY A 346 -0.07 -20.91 -11.33
CA GLY A 346 0.72 -21.85 -10.53
C GLY A 346 -0.02 -22.51 -9.34
N LEU A 347 -1.18 -21.99 -8.94
CA LEU A 347 -1.96 -22.51 -7.82
C LEU A 347 -3.01 -23.59 -8.21
N GLY A 348 -3.17 -23.86 -9.51
CA GLY A 348 -4.14 -24.83 -10.03
C GLY A 348 -3.68 -26.29 -10.15
N GLY A 349 -2.48 -26.64 -9.73
CA GLY A 349 -1.90 -27.96 -10.03
C GLY A 349 -1.17 -28.65 -8.89
N VAL A 350 -1.79 -28.96 -7.74
CA VAL A 350 -1.37 -30.10 -6.90
C VAL A 350 -2.58 -30.60 -6.09
N GLY A 351 -3.33 -31.50 -6.66
CA GLY A 351 -4.39 -32.28 -6.03
C GLY A 351 -4.49 -33.62 -6.71
N GLY A 352 -3.45 -34.44 -6.60
CA GLY A 352 -3.54 -35.86 -6.93
C GLY A 352 -3.91 -36.66 -5.67
N PRO A 353 -4.81 -37.64 -5.76
CA PRO A 353 -5.27 -38.39 -4.60
C PRO A 353 -4.20 -39.38 -4.13
N ASP A 354 -3.93 -39.35 -2.82
CA ASP A 354 -3.20 -40.40 -2.11
C ASP A 354 -3.90 -41.76 -2.31
N GLN A 355 -3.25 -42.63 -3.01
CA GLN A 355 -3.60 -44.06 -3.03
C GLN A 355 -3.24 -44.68 -1.67
N VAL A 356 -4.25 -45.04 -0.93
CA VAL A 356 -4.11 -45.91 0.24
C VAL A 356 -3.90 -47.33 -0.25
N ASP A 357 -2.67 -47.81 -0.21
CA ASP A 357 -2.35 -49.22 -0.35
C ASP A 357 -2.70 -49.97 0.94
N GLY A 358 -3.75 -50.76 0.86
CA GLY A 358 -4.03 -51.80 1.84
C GLY A 358 -3.23 -53.07 1.54
N GLY A 359 -2.44 -53.51 2.52
CA GLY A 359 -1.78 -54.82 2.49
C GLY A 359 -2.12 -55.59 3.76
N PRO A 360 -2.38 -56.92 3.66
CA PRO A 360 -2.93 -57.72 4.75
C PRO A 360 -1.88 -58.37 5.63
N SER A 361 -2.19 -58.47 6.91
CA SER A 361 -2.07 -59.62 7.82
C SER A 361 -2.00 -59.19 9.26
#